data_099cff980abf3e0e4fe4cf109c977673
#
_entry.id   099cff980abf3e0e4fe4cf109c977673
#
_cell.length_a   1.000
_cell.length_b   1.000
_cell.length_c   1.000
_cell.angle_alpha   90.00
_cell.angle_beta   90.00
_cell.angle_gamma   90.00
#
_symmetry.space_group_name_H-M   'P 1'
#
loop_
_entity.id
_entity.type
_entity.pdbx_description
1 polymer ?
#
loop_
_entity_poly.entity_id
_entity_poly.type
_entity_poly.pdbx_seq_one_letter_code
_entity_poly.pdbx_strand_id
1 'polypeptide(L)'
;MSDPPLVAESKPRTRHDMALAQATEFINELRKIRKSDRGRMSALKRNAGEMLPGRETSWFYSLLPKAPELRRHREVYYLIATLFDFNRLEGRKGNFGQAMLQLCNNMKREPKDFRRFHILLDSEFDHVHDPDEADSPRADGGGELAFRLRQMVKLMASKDVGIDWAELLVDLCWWSHPNRRIQKKWAKSFFGDPTPPIADDSDDES
;
A
#
# COMPACT_ATOMS: atom_id res chain seq x y z
N MET A 1 -48.73 3.61 23.04
CA MET A 1 -47.43 4.22 23.41
C MET A 1 -46.40 3.33 22.74
N SER A 2 -45.88 3.82 21.64
CA SER A 2 -44.87 3.08 20.86
C SER A 2 -43.50 3.60 21.25
N ASP A 3 -42.63 2.72 21.72
CA ASP A 3 -41.24 3.05 22.02
C ASP A 3 -40.50 3.53 20.76
N PRO A 4 -39.64 4.57 20.86
CA PRO A 4 -38.84 5.03 19.75
C PRO A 4 -37.74 3.97 19.43
N PRO A 5 -37.38 3.80 18.16
CA PRO A 5 -36.36 2.85 17.80
C PRO A 5 -35.00 3.26 18.39
N LEU A 6 -34.36 2.31 19.06
CA LEU A 6 -32.96 2.40 19.53
C LEU A 6 -32.06 2.82 18.38
N VAL A 7 -31.57 4.06 18.43
CA VAL A 7 -30.49 4.52 17.55
C VAL A 7 -29.27 3.69 17.88
N ALA A 8 -28.86 2.83 16.95
CA ALA A 8 -27.65 2.05 17.07
C ALA A 8 -26.46 3.01 17.25
N GLU A 9 -25.88 3.03 18.44
CA GLU A 9 -24.64 3.76 18.73
C GLU A 9 -23.56 3.27 17.77
N SER A 10 -23.19 4.11 16.81
CA SER A 10 -22.08 3.83 15.90
C SER A 10 -20.80 3.78 16.71
N LYS A 11 -20.13 2.61 16.75
CA LYS A 11 -18.81 2.44 17.34
C LYS A 11 -17.89 3.61 16.94
N PRO A 12 -17.14 4.21 17.90
CA PRO A 12 -16.22 5.30 17.58
C PRO A 12 -15.24 4.82 16.50
N ARG A 13 -15.14 5.59 15.42
CA ARG A 13 -14.24 5.29 14.30
C ARG A 13 -12.80 5.32 14.80
N THR A 14 -12.06 4.25 14.56
CA THR A 14 -10.63 4.21 14.89
C THR A 14 -9.83 5.16 13.98
N ARG A 15 -8.61 5.52 14.38
CA ARG A 15 -7.69 6.30 13.54
C ARG A 15 -7.46 5.63 12.18
N HIS A 16 -7.39 4.31 12.18
CA HIS A 16 -7.28 3.51 10.96
C HIS A 16 -8.52 3.66 10.06
N ASP A 17 -9.74 3.57 10.63
CA ASP A 17 -10.97 3.71 9.86
C ASP A 17 -11.09 5.08 9.19
N MET A 18 -10.65 6.13 9.88
CA MET A 18 -10.61 7.48 9.32
C MET A 18 -9.60 7.58 8.16
N ALA A 19 -8.40 7.04 8.34
CA ALA A 19 -7.39 7.02 7.28
C ALA A 19 -7.87 6.20 6.07
N LEU A 20 -8.51 5.06 6.30
CA LEU A 20 -9.07 4.21 5.23
C LEU A 20 -10.20 4.90 4.47
N ALA A 21 -11.07 5.64 5.16
CA ALA A 21 -12.12 6.42 4.51
C ALA A 21 -11.53 7.46 3.56
N GLN A 22 -10.54 8.23 4.01
CA GLN A 22 -9.86 9.24 3.20
C GLN A 22 -9.06 8.63 2.03
N ALA A 23 -8.38 7.51 2.26
CA ALA A 23 -7.72 6.75 1.20
C ALA A 23 -8.73 6.27 0.15
N THR A 24 -9.90 5.81 0.59
CA THR A 24 -10.99 5.38 -0.30
C THR A 24 -11.51 6.54 -1.16
N GLU A 25 -11.70 7.73 -0.58
CA GLU A 25 -12.07 8.92 -1.33
C GLU A 25 -11.03 9.27 -2.40
N PHE A 26 -9.76 9.28 -2.03
CA PHE A 26 -8.67 9.54 -2.96
C PHE A 26 -8.64 8.52 -4.12
N ILE A 27 -8.76 7.22 -3.83
CA ILE A 27 -8.81 6.17 -4.85
C ILE A 27 -10.05 6.35 -5.76
N ASN A 28 -11.18 6.79 -5.21
CA ASN A 28 -12.36 7.09 -6.01
C ASN A 28 -12.13 8.27 -6.96
N GLU A 29 -11.41 9.31 -6.54
CA GLU A 29 -11.03 10.41 -7.44
C GLU A 29 -10.10 9.90 -8.57
N LEU A 30 -9.12 9.05 -8.28
CA LEU A 30 -8.29 8.43 -9.32
C LEU A 30 -9.14 7.59 -10.29
N ARG A 31 -10.16 6.87 -9.82
CA ARG A 31 -11.12 6.14 -10.67
C ARG A 31 -11.90 7.07 -11.59
N LYS A 32 -12.33 8.24 -11.09
CA LYS A 32 -13.02 9.26 -11.90
C LYS A 32 -12.08 9.80 -12.99
N ILE A 33 -10.87 10.20 -12.63
CA ILE A 33 -9.85 10.69 -13.57
C ILE A 33 -9.57 9.63 -14.64
N ARG A 34 -9.41 8.36 -14.26
CA ARG A 34 -9.19 7.26 -15.20
C ARG A 34 -10.29 7.13 -16.24
N LYS A 35 -11.55 7.43 -15.86
CA LYS A 35 -12.69 7.36 -16.77
C LYS A 35 -12.81 8.62 -17.64
N SER A 36 -12.51 9.79 -17.11
CA SER A 36 -12.77 11.09 -17.75
C SER A 36 -11.56 11.72 -18.44
N ASP A 37 -10.33 11.44 -17.95
CA ASP A 37 -9.11 12.11 -18.42
C ASP A 37 -7.95 11.12 -18.61
N ARG A 38 -7.90 10.54 -19.81
CA ARG A 38 -6.83 9.62 -20.20
C ARG A 38 -5.45 10.29 -20.24
N GLY A 39 -5.40 11.59 -20.55
CA GLY A 39 -4.17 12.36 -20.61
C GLY A 39 -3.49 12.43 -19.24
N ARG A 40 -4.26 12.82 -18.20
CA ARG A 40 -3.78 12.83 -16.82
C ARG A 40 -3.32 11.45 -16.33
N MET A 41 -4.09 10.40 -16.62
CA MET A 41 -3.68 9.04 -16.24
C MET A 41 -2.40 8.58 -16.96
N SER A 42 -2.23 8.94 -18.23
CA SER A 42 -1.00 8.64 -18.96
C SER A 42 0.20 9.41 -18.38
N ALA A 43 0.01 10.67 -17.97
CA ALA A 43 1.06 11.44 -17.31
C ALA A 43 1.49 10.79 -15.98
N LEU A 44 0.55 10.40 -15.13
CA LEU A 44 0.86 9.65 -13.90
C LEU A 44 1.63 8.35 -14.21
N LYS A 45 1.15 7.58 -15.19
CA LYS A 45 1.77 6.30 -15.56
C LYS A 45 3.20 6.43 -16.08
N ARG A 46 3.54 7.52 -16.80
CA ARG A 46 4.92 7.81 -17.23
C ARG A 46 5.85 8.02 -16.04
N ASN A 47 5.34 8.62 -14.97
CA ASN A 47 6.07 8.87 -13.72
C ASN A 47 5.94 7.70 -12.71
N ALA A 48 5.72 6.48 -13.18
CA ALA A 48 5.46 5.34 -12.30
C ALA A 48 6.69 4.98 -11.45
N GLY A 49 6.52 5.04 -10.14
CA GLY A 49 7.56 4.81 -9.16
C GLY A 49 8.18 6.10 -8.61
N GLU A 50 7.82 7.26 -9.18
CA GLU A 50 8.21 8.56 -8.63
C GLU A 50 7.41 8.87 -7.36
N MET A 51 7.99 9.66 -6.48
CA MET A 51 7.35 10.08 -5.22
C MET A 51 6.97 11.56 -5.21
N LEU A 52 7.45 12.34 -6.15
CA LEU A 52 7.13 13.77 -6.26
C LEU A 52 6.54 14.09 -7.63
N PRO A 53 5.49 14.92 -7.69
CA PRO A 53 4.91 15.36 -8.94
C PRO A 53 5.89 16.23 -9.73
N GLY A 54 6.19 15.83 -10.96
CA GLY A 54 6.86 16.68 -11.93
C GLY A 54 5.92 17.76 -12.50
N ARG A 55 6.43 18.62 -13.38
CA ARG A 55 5.68 19.74 -13.99
C ARG A 55 4.36 19.28 -14.64
N GLU A 56 4.37 18.16 -15.35
CA GLU A 56 3.19 17.63 -16.06
C GLU A 56 2.11 17.10 -15.12
N THR A 57 2.47 16.79 -13.89
CA THR A 57 1.60 16.21 -12.88
C THR A 57 1.34 17.12 -11.68
N SER A 58 1.73 18.39 -11.75
CA SER A 58 1.56 19.38 -10.68
C SER A 58 0.10 19.54 -10.23
N TRP A 59 -0.86 19.30 -11.12
CA TRP A 59 -2.30 19.30 -10.80
C TRP A 59 -2.65 18.25 -9.73
N PHE A 60 -1.81 17.23 -9.53
CA PHE A 60 -2.00 16.19 -8.51
C PHE A 60 -2.18 16.77 -7.10
N TYR A 61 -1.49 17.89 -6.80
CA TYR A 61 -1.63 18.53 -5.49
C TYR A 61 -3.07 18.92 -5.13
N SER A 62 -3.93 19.16 -6.14
CA SER A 62 -5.35 19.44 -5.92
C SER A 62 -6.16 18.22 -5.46
N LEU A 63 -5.65 17.01 -5.65
CA LEU A 63 -6.29 15.76 -5.22
C LEU A 63 -5.95 15.36 -3.80
N LEU A 64 -4.90 15.96 -3.22
CA LEU A 64 -4.46 15.59 -1.87
C LEU A 64 -5.52 15.95 -0.83
N PRO A 65 -5.72 15.10 0.17
CA PRO A 65 -6.58 15.40 1.29
C PRO A 65 -6.20 16.73 1.95
N LYS A 66 -7.20 17.50 2.36
CA LYS A 66 -6.97 18.80 3.01
C LYS A 66 -6.44 18.67 4.44
N ALA A 67 -6.62 17.50 5.06
CA ALA A 67 -6.20 17.25 6.43
C ALA A 67 -4.67 17.38 6.56
N PRO A 68 -4.17 18.22 7.49
CA PRO A 68 -2.73 18.49 7.63
C PRO A 68 -1.87 17.25 7.89
N GLU A 69 -2.37 16.31 8.69
CA GLU A 69 -1.69 15.08 9.03
C GLU A 69 -1.47 14.16 7.83
N LEU A 70 -2.26 14.28 6.77
CA LEU A 70 -2.10 13.49 5.55
C LEU A 70 -1.19 14.16 4.54
N ARG A 71 -1.02 15.49 4.61
CA ARG A 71 -0.09 16.20 3.73
C ARG A 71 1.35 15.73 3.87
N ARG A 72 1.74 15.26 5.07
CA ARG A 72 3.07 14.67 5.31
C ARG A 72 3.31 13.38 4.53
N HIS A 73 2.24 12.70 4.07
CA HIS A 73 2.31 11.48 3.29
C HIS A 73 2.08 11.71 1.78
N ARG A 74 2.17 12.96 1.31
CA ARG A 74 1.92 13.35 -0.10
C ARG A 74 2.68 12.50 -1.11
N GLU A 75 3.90 12.09 -0.76
CA GLU A 75 4.77 11.26 -1.59
C GLU A 75 4.18 9.86 -1.77
N VAL A 76 3.66 9.27 -0.71
CA VAL A 76 2.97 7.96 -0.76
C VAL A 76 1.71 8.05 -1.62
N TYR A 77 0.93 9.13 -1.47
CA TYR A 77 -0.25 9.37 -2.31
C TYR A 77 0.13 9.47 -3.79
N TYR A 78 1.23 10.18 -4.09
CA TYR A 78 1.70 10.30 -5.47
C TYR A 78 2.21 8.97 -6.02
N LEU A 79 3.02 8.25 -5.27
CA LEU A 79 3.48 6.90 -5.62
C LEU A 79 2.29 6.01 -6.00
N ILE A 80 1.28 5.93 -5.14
CA ILE A 80 0.06 5.15 -5.42
C ILE A 80 -0.63 5.63 -6.69
N ALA A 81 -0.78 6.94 -6.90
CA ALA A 81 -1.41 7.47 -8.11
C ALA A 81 -0.66 7.06 -9.38
N THR A 82 0.68 7.08 -9.36
CA THR A 82 1.51 6.67 -10.50
C THR A 82 1.43 5.18 -10.81
N LEU A 83 1.14 4.35 -9.80
CA LEU A 83 1.02 2.89 -9.95
C LEU A 83 -0.41 2.42 -10.27
N PHE A 84 -1.41 3.25 -9.97
CA PHE A 84 -2.83 2.87 -9.99
C PHE A 84 -3.32 2.31 -11.32
N ASP A 85 -2.87 2.85 -12.47
CA ASP A 85 -3.32 2.39 -13.80
C ASP A 85 -2.61 1.13 -14.30
N PHE A 86 -1.57 0.65 -13.60
CA PHE A 86 -0.93 -0.62 -13.98
C PHE A 86 -1.75 -1.84 -13.60
N ASN A 87 -2.54 -1.75 -12.53
CA ASN A 87 -3.44 -2.82 -12.14
C ASN A 87 -4.85 -2.28 -11.97
N ARG A 88 -5.70 -2.58 -12.96
CA ARG A 88 -7.09 -2.11 -13.03
C ARG A 88 -8.08 -3.03 -12.33
N LEU A 89 -7.61 -4.17 -11.86
CA LEU A 89 -8.43 -5.14 -11.14
C LEU A 89 -8.69 -4.64 -9.72
N GLU A 90 -9.93 -4.72 -9.31
CA GLU A 90 -10.27 -4.46 -7.92
C GLU A 90 -9.92 -5.67 -7.07
N GLY A 91 -9.05 -5.47 -6.09
CA GLY A 91 -8.71 -6.49 -5.11
C GLY A 91 -9.86 -6.76 -4.14
N ARG A 92 -9.88 -7.95 -3.57
CA ARG A 92 -10.68 -8.21 -2.37
C ARG A 92 -10.18 -7.29 -1.26
N LYS A 93 -11.09 -6.91 -0.35
CA LYS A 93 -10.68 -6.19 0.87
C LYS A 93 -9.59 -6.98 1.59
N GLY A 94 -8.50 -6.30 1.90
CA GLY A 94 -7.39 -6.94 2.59
C GLY A 94 -6.05 -6.27 2.30
N ASN A 95 -5.01 -6.68 3.04
CA ASN A 95 -3.70 -6.09 2.90
C ASN A 95 -2.91 -6.68 1.71
N PHE A 96 -1.80 -6.00 1.37
CA PHE A 96 -0.98 -6.40 0.24
C PHE A 96 -0.35 -7.79 0.37
N GLY A 97 -0.07 -8.25 1.61
CA GLY A 97 0.42 -9.62 1.87
C GLY A 97 -0.56 -10.69 1.41
N GLN A 98 -1.87 -10.49 1.63
CA GLN A 98 -2.91 -11.40 1.14
C GLN A 98 -2.98 -11.44 -0.40
N ALA A 99 -2.86 -10.27 -1.04
CA ALA A 99 -2.81 -10.21 -2.50
C ALA A 99 -1.55 -10.91 -3.05
N MET A 100 -0.41 -10.79 -2.35
CA MET A 100 0.83 -11.52 -2.68
C MET A 100 0.67 -13.03 -2.52
N LEU A 101 -0.03 -13.51 -1.48
CA LEU A 101 -0.34 -14.94 -1.32
C LEU A 101 -1.20 -15.45 -2.48
N GLN A 102 -2.22 -14.68 -2.88
CA GLN A 102 -3.03 -15.01 -4.05
C GLN A 102 -2.16 -15.08 -5.33
N LEU A 103 -1.21 -14.15 -5.49
CA LEU A 103 -0.26 -14.18 -6.60
C LEU A 103 0.58 -15.46 -6.62
N CYS A 104 1.11 -15.88 -5.46
CA CYS A 104 1.86 -17.14 -5.34
C CYS A 104 1.01 -18.33 -5.76
N ASN A 105 -0.23 -18.39 -5.28
CA ASN A 105 -1.18 -19.46 -5.62
C ASN A 105 -1.46 -19.51 -7.13
N ASN A 106 -1.72 -18.35 -7.76
CA ASN A 106 -1.93 -18.25 -9.20
C ASN A 106 -0.69 -18.67 -10.01
N MET A 107 0.51 -18.45 -9.45
CA MET A 107 1.77 -18.87 -10.05
C MET A 107 2.18 -20.31 -9.71
N LYS A 108 1.43 -21.02 -8.86
CA LYS A 108 1.75 -22.35 -8.33
C LYS A 108 3.14 -22.39 -7.69
N ARG A 109 3.47 -21.38 -6.87
CA ARG A 109 4.72 -21.26 -6.14
C ARG A 109 4.49 -21.30 -4.64
N GLU A 110 5.46 -21.87 -3.92
CA GLU A 110 5.47 -21.82 -2.46
C GLU A 110 5.82 -20.40 -1.97
N PRO A 111 5.15 -19.88 -0.93
CA PRO A 111 5.47 -18.57 -0.37
C PRO A 111 6.94 -18.41 0.04
N LYS A 112 7.55 -19.47 0.60
CA LYS A 112 8.97 -19.46 1.02
C LYS A 112 9.95 -19.19 -0.12
N ASP A 113 9.57 -19.57 -1.36
CA ASP A 113 10.44 -19.43 -2.55
C ASP A 113 10.25 -18.08 -3.25
N PHE A 114 9.35 -17.22 -2.74
CA PHE A 114 9.04 -15.95 -3.36
C PHE A 114 9.95 -14.83 -2.86
N ARG A 115 11.26 -14.95 -3.14
CA ARG A 115 12.33 -14.05 -2.69
C ARG A 115 12.02 -12.56 -2.95
N ARG A 116 11.32 -12.23 -4.03
CA ARG A 116 10.99 -10.83 -4.37
C ARG A 116 10.13 -10.15 -3.31
N PHE A 117 9.27 -10.90 -2.63
CA PHE A 117 8.45 -10.35 -1.56
C PHE A 117 9.26 -10.15 -0.27
N HIS A 118 10.19 -11.05 0.03
CA HIS A 118 11.11 -10.84 1.15
C HIS A 118 11.91 -9.54 0.98
N ILE A 119 12.47 -9.32 -0.22
CA ILE A 119 13.21 -8.09 -0.53
C ILE A 119 12.29 -6.85 -0.42
N LEU A 120 11.04 -6.94 -0.87
CA LEU A 120 10.08 -5.84 -0.71
C LEU A 120 9.84 -5.53 0.77
N LEU A 121 9.66 -6.55 1.62
CA LEU A 121 9.47 -6.34 3.06
C LEU A 121 10.67 -5.68 3.74
N ASP A 122 11.87 -5.91 3.22
CA ASP A 122 13.12 -5.33 3.76
C ASP A 122 13.47 -3.97 3.15
N SER A 123 12.77 -3.56 2.06
CA SER A 123 13.01 -2.28 1.41
C SER A 123 12.53 -1.11 2.27
N GLU A 124 13.24 0.00 2.19
CA GLU A 124 12.91 1.25 2.86
C GLU A 124 12.46 2.30 1.85
N PHE A 125 11.69 3.30 2.32
CA PHE A 125 11.54 4.53 1.56
C PHE A 125 12.86 5.30 1.62
N ASP A 126 13.41 5.63 0.47
CA ASP A 126 14.41 6.69 0.42
C ASP A 126 13.68 7.98 0.81
N HIS A 127 14.04 8.53 1.96
CA HIS A 127 13.50 9.82 2.38
C HIS A 127 13.90 10.84 1.33
N VAL A 128 12.89 11.44 0.69
CA VAL A 128 13.13 12.64 -0.09
C VAL A 128 13.70 13.65 0.87
N HIS A 129 14.91 14.06 0.60
CA HIS A 129 15.70 15.02 1.35
C HIS A 129 14.89 16.18 1.88
N ASP A 130 15.22 16.56 3.11
CA ASP A 130 14.94 17.91 3.62
C ASP A 130 15.55 18.91 2.62
N PRO A 131 14.76 19.87 2.07
CA PRO A 131 15.26 20.85 1.11
C PRO A 131 16.44 21.70 1.61
N ASP A 132 16.73 21.64 2.91
CA ASP A 132 17.88 22.32 3.53
C ASP A 132 19.20 21.50 3.50
N GLU A 133 19.18 20.23 3.09
CA GLU A 133 20.38 19.44 2.83
C GLU A 133 20.82 19.52 1.36
N ALA A 134 21.52 20.57 1.01
CA ALA A 134 21.88 20.96 -0.36
C ALA A 134 22.88 20.02 -1.09
N ASP A 135 23.40 18.96 -0.46
CA ASP A 135 24.57 18.22 -0.97
C ASP A 135 24.39 16.71 -1.13
N SER A 136 23.18 16.19 -1.13
CA SER A 136 22.95 14.78 -1.42
C SER A 136 22.52 14.55 -2.87
N PRO A 137 23.07 13.52 -3.54
CA PRO A 137 22.66 13.20 -4.90
C PRO A 137 21.16 12.89 -4.90
N ARG A 138 20.39 13.58 -5.76
CA ARG A 138 18.99 13.26 -6.02
C ARG A 138 18.91 11.79 -6.37
N ALA A 139 18.36 10.97 -5.47
CA ALA A 139 17.95 9.63 -5.82
C ALA A 139 16.87 9.76 -6.91
N ASP A 140 17.19 9.39 -8.13
CA ASP A 140 16.26 9.34 -9.24
C ASP A 140 15.18 8.32 -8.93
N GLY A 141 13.98 8.79 -8.58
CA GLY A 141 12.80 7.94 -8.33
C GLY A 141 12.68 7.47 -6.88
N GLY A 142 11.48 7.11 -6.45
CA GLY A 142 11.06 6.79 -5.08
C GLY A 142 11.77 5.65 -4.35
N GLY A 143 13.05 5.42 -4.60
CA GLY A 143 13.88 4.46 -3.90
C GLY A 143 13.57 2.99 -4.19
N GLU A 144 14.22 2.12 -3.43
CA GLU A 144 14.10 0.66 -3.63
C GLU A 144 12.67 0.18 -3.41
N LEU A 145 11.97 0.65 -2.39
CA LEU A 145 10.59 0.26 -2.11
C LEU A 145 9.66 0.59 -3.29
N ALA A 146 9.71 1.80 -3.83
CA ALA A 146 8.86 2.22 -4.94
C ALA A 146 9.15 1.38 -6.20
N PHE A 147 10.41 1.12 -6.49
CA PHE A 147 10.82 0.24 -7.59
C PHE A 147 10.27 -1.19 -7.41
N ARG A 148 10.46 -1.79 -6.23
CA ARG A 148 9.99 -3.15 -5.92
C ARG A 148 8.46 -3.25 -5.96
N LEU A 149 7.78 -2.27 -5.37
CA LEU A 149 6.32 -2.20 -5.39
C LEU A 149 5.78 -2.13 -6.82
N ARG A 150 6.36 -1.27 -7.68
CA ARG A 150 6.01 -1.19 -9.10
C ARG A 150 6.13 -2.54 -9.82
N GLN A 151 7.22 -3.29 -9.54
CA GLN A 151 7.42 -4.61 -10.12
C GLN A 151 6.32 -5.59 -9.67
N MET A 152 5.96 -5.58 -8.39
CA MET A 152 4.91 -6.45 -7.85
C MET A 152 3.53 -6.08 -8.41
N VAL A 153 3.19 -4.80 -8.46
CA VAL A 153 1.91 -4.32 -9.04
C VAL A 153 1.75 -4.78 -10.49
N LYS A 154 2.82 -4.67 -11.31
CA LYS A 154 2.81 -5.16 -12.70
C LYS A 154 2.66 -6.68 -12.78
N LEU A 155 3.37 -7.41 -11.91
CA LEU A 155 3.28 -8.87 -11.88
C LEU A 155 1.88 -9.32 -11.46
N MET A 156 1.28 -8.70 -10.44
CA MET A 156 -0.10 -8.96 -10.02
C MET A 156 -1.08 -8.74 -11.18
N ALA A 157 -0.97 -7.62 -11.88
CA ALA A 157 -1.81 -7.34 -13.05
C ALA A 157 -1.70 -8.42 -14.13
N SER A 158 -0.48 -8.93 -14.39
CA SER A 158 -0.23 -9.99 -15.38
C SER A 158 -0.73 -11.37 -14.96
N LYS A 159 -1.14 -11.54 -13.70
CA LYS A 159 -1.63 -12.79 -13.11
C LYS A 159 -3.05 -12.66 -12.56
N ASP A 160 -3.77 -11.62 -12.99
CA ASP A 160 -5.17 -11.36 -12.64
C ASP A 160 -5.41 -11.27 -11.12
N VAL A 161 -4.45 -10.70 -10.39
CA VAL A 161 -4.55 -10.44 -8.96
C VAL A 161 -4.83 -8.97 -8.73
N GLY A 162 -6.00 -8.65 -8.18
CA GLY A 162 -6.39 -7.28 -7.83
C GLY A 162 -5.74 -6.81 -6.52
N ILE A 163 -5.70 -5.49 -6.35
CA ILE A 163 -5.12 -4.81 -5.19
C ILE A 163 -6.20 -3.97 -4.50
N ASP A 164 -6.29 -4.06 -3.18
CA ASP A 164 -7.00 -3.07 -2.37
C ASP A 164 -6.12 -1.83 -2.24
N TRP A 165 -6.33 -0.88 -3.15
CA TRP A 165 -5.53 0.32 -3.24
C TRP A 165 -5.66 1.26 -2.04
N ALA A 166 -6.83 1.29 -1.40
CA ALA A 166 -7.05 2.11 -0.23
C ALA A 166 -6.28 1.57 0.98
N GLU A 167 -6.35 0.26 1.21
CA GLU A 167 -5.58 -0.40 2.27
C GLU A 167 -4.07 -0.31 2.01
N LEU A 168 -3.63 -0.52 0.76
CA LEU A 168 -2.23 -0.35 0.38
C LEU A 168 -1.73 1.07 0.67
N LEU A 169 -2.52 2.10 0.34
CA LEU A 169 -2.17 3.49 0.61
C LEU A 169 -2.01 3.74 2.12
N VAL A 170 -2.95 3.28 2.94
CA VAL A 170 -2.88 3.41 4.40
C VAL A 170 -1.66 2.68 4.95
N ASP A 171 -1.41 1.45 4.53
CA ASP A 171 -0.27 0.66 4.96
C ASP A 171 1.05 1.39 4.63
N LEU A 172 1.20 1.91 3.43
CA LEU A 172 2.42 2.64 3.03
C LEU A 172 2.63 3.95 3.80
N CYS A 173 1.57 4.65 4.22
CA CYS A 173 1.69 5.82 5.09
C CYS A 173 2.36 5.49 6.45
N TRP A 174 2.31 4.24 6.87
CA TRP A 174 2.91 3.76 8.11
C TRP A 174 4.12 2.83 7.90
N TRP A 175 4.63 2.74 6.66
CA TRP A 175 5.71 1.82 6.30
C TRP A 175 6.98 2.01 7.12
N SER A 176 7.41 3.26 7.28
CA SER A 176 8.64 3.62 8.02
C SER A 176 8.48 3.61 9.54
N HIS A 177 7.42 3.01 10.07
CA HIS A 177 7.23 2.94 11.53
C HIS A 177 8.31 2.04 12.17
N PRO A 178 9.02 2.48 13.25
CA PRO A 178 10.16 1.76 13.84
C PRO A 178 9.87 0.29 14.17
N ASN A 179 8.65 -0.02 14.60
CA ASN A 179 8.26 -1.39 14.95
C ASN A 179 7.95 -2.28 13.75
N ARG A 180 8.10 -1.78 12.51
CA ARG A 180 7.85 -2.50 11.26
C ARG A 180 6.49 -3.22 11.24
N ARG A 181 5.46 -2.55 11.77
CA ARG A 181 4.12 -3.17 11.95
C ARG A 181 3.48 -3.59 10.64
N ILE A 182 3.69 -2.81 9.59
CA ILE A 182 3.11 -3.10 8.28
C ILE A 182 3.82 -4.29 7.64
N GLN A 183 5.14 -4.33 7.68
CA GLN A 183 5.94 -5.44 7.16
C GLN A 183 5.56 -6.75 7.88
N LYS A 184 5.42 -6.72 9.21
CA LYS A 184 4.96 -7.87 10.01
C LYS A 184 3.52 -8.29 9.64
N LYS A 185 2.60 -7.32 9.47
CA LYS A 185 1.22 -7.57 9.02
C LYS A 185 1.19 -8.27 7.66
N TRP A 186 1.98 -7.78 6.70
CA TRP A 186 2.05 -8.38 5.38
C TRP A 186 2.70 -9.76 5.39
N ALA A 187 3.81 -9.90 6.14
CA ALA A 187 4.49 -11.17 6.30
C ALA A 187 3.56 -12.24 6.92
N LYS A 188 2.85 -11.89 8.00
CA LYS A 188 1.86 -12.78 8.63
C LYS A 188 0.78 -13.21 7.64
N SER A 189 0.25 -12.29 6.85
CA SER A 189 -0.79 -12.60 5.86
C SER A 189 -0.27 -13.42 4.68
N PHE A 190 1.01 -13.35 4.38
CA PHE A 190 1.63 -14.05 3.25
C PHE A 190 2.16 -15.43 3.62
N PHE A 191 2.88 -15.56 4.75
CA PHE A 191 3.50 -16.81 5.19
C PHE A 191 2.61 -17.63 6.14
N GLY A 192 1.55 -17.06 6.68
CA GLY A 192 0.78 -17.59 7.80
C GLY A 192 1.38 -17.20 9.16
N ASP A 193 0.67 -17.48 10.23
CA ASP A 193 1.24 -17.39 11.57
C ASP A 193 2.32 -18.48 11.70
N PRO A 194 3.53 -18.15 12.16
CA PRO A 194 4.45 -19.18 12.57
C PRO A 194 3.77 -19.94 13.72
N THR A 195 3.39 -21.20 13.48
CA THR A 195 2.97 -22.10 14.56
C THR A 195 4.14 -22.14 15.54
N PRO A 196 3.96 -21.80 16.83
CA PRO A 196 5.03 -21.99 17.78
C PRO A 196 5.43 -23.46 17.71
N PRO A 197 6.73 -23.79 17.75
CA PRO A 197 7.15 -25.19 17.78
C PRO A 197 6.38 -25.84 18.91
N ILE A 198 5.70 -26.96 18.62
CA ILE A 198 5.09 -27.80 19.62
C ILE A 198 6.26 -28.17 20.52
N ALA A 199 6.26 -27.70 21.76
CA ALA A 199 7.19 -28.19 22.76
C ALA A 199 6.94 -29.69 22.83
N ASP A 200 7.93 -30.47 22.42
CA ASP A 200 7.94 -31.90 22.50
C ASP A 200 8.13 -32.18 24.00
N ASP A 201 7.02 -32.27 24.75
CA ASP A 201 6.97 -32.73 26.12
C ASP A 201 7.22 -34.26 26.13
N SER A 202 8.40 -34.64 25.68
CA SER A 202 8.99 -35.92 25.98
C SER A 202 9.78 -35.79 27.26
N ASP A 203 9.11 -35.53 28.40
CA ASP A 203 9.66 -35.83 29.71
C ASP A 203 9.48 -37.32 29.96
N ASP A 204 10.52 -37.96 29.68
CA ASP A 204 11.27 -39.03 30.28
C ASP A 204 10.76 -39.41 31.71
N GLU A 205 9.94 -40.45 31.78
CA GLU A 205 9.75 -41.22 32.98
C GLU A 205 10.84 -42.30 33.04
N SER A 206 11.76 -42.11 33.99
CA SER A 206 12.60 -43.20 34.53
C SER A 206 12.88 -42.99 36.01
#